data_2fffa20f5d9545c7a6e054dc44c53c75
#
_entry.id   2fffa20f5d9545c7a6e054dc44c53c75
#
_cell.length_a   1.000
_cell.length_b   1.000
_cell.length_c   1.000
_cell.angle_alpha   90.00
_cell.angle_beta   90.00
_cell.angle_gamma   90.00
#
_symmetry.space_group_name_H-M   'P 1'
#
loop_
_entity.id
_entity.type
_entity.pdbx_description
1 polymer ?
#
loop_
_entity_poly.entity_id
_entity_poly.type
_entity_poly.pdbx_seq_one_letter_code
_entity_poly.pdbx_strand_id
1 'polypeptide(L)'
;MRRVRLLLRLAFRNVRRQTRRSALTAAAMVVGLALLVMSRSLADGAHDEWIAAGVRLGAGHLSVQAPDFRTRHAIEDHLSADDRAAVAVALADSAVAPHLAAVAPRLEITALASAPAAAVPVAVIGVDPTREPEFSEMDRRVVEGRYLAPDDRLQAFVGADLATRLRLRLGDRLVLTAAGPDGTITDQLVRVVGTFRTAIPEVDQSLIHIPLHTAQAWLGVDGVTTIAVLLDRSWDTDRWVARLRTALAARADRVAVLSWRAASPELDAAVRMDDYGDYVFHAILFVIIALAIVNTVLMSVLYRTREFGVVRALGLRRRDTALLVVIEGMILTGISGLVGLVLGLAVTWGFFHDGFDLTALMGDQMTAAGAVIDPVFIPQFRVVQLVQSVVSVVIIGIVASLYPAWRATRIDMAEAMKFEA
;
A
#
# COMPACT_ATOMS: atom_id res chain seq x y z
N MET A 1 -22.80 -20.39 35.23
CA MET A 1 -21.51 -19.81 35.66
C MET A 1 -20.56 -20.80 36.35
N ARG A 2 -20.95 -21.59 37.36
CA ARG A 2 -20.06 -22.53 38.05
C ARG A 2 -19.41 -23.60 37.13
N ARG A 3 -20.13 -24.14 36.14
CA ARG A 3 -19.61 -25.15 35.20
C ARG A 3 -18.51 -24.60 34.28
N VAL A 4 -18.69 -23.44 33.70
CA VAL A 4 -17.67 -22.80 32.82
C VAL A 4 -16.38 -22.51 33.61
N ARG A 5 -16.48 -22.04 34.84
CA ARG A 5 -15.33 -21.80 35.71
C ARG A 5 -14.58 -23.10 36.06
N LEU A 6 -15.28 -24.21 36.21
CA LEU A 6 -14.69 -25.53 36.40
C LEU A 6 -13.93 -25.98 35.15
N LEU A 7 -14.55 -25.88 33.97
CA LEU A 7 -13.92 -26.26 32.69
C LEU A 7 -12.68 -25.42 32.40
N LEU A 8 -12.71 -24.12 32.65
CA LEU A 8 -11.55 -23.24 32.53
C LEU A 8 -10.40 -23.67 33.45
N ARG A 9 -10.68 -23.98 34.71
CA ARG A 9 -9.64 -24.45 35.64
C ARG A 9 -9.03 -25.80 35.21
N LEU A 10 -9.88 -26.72 34.73
CA LEU A 10 -9.41 -28.00 34.19
C LEU A 10 -8.57 -27.82 32.94
N ALA A 11 -9.01 -27.00 31.99
CA ALA A 11 -8.28 -26.72 30.76
C ALA A 11 -6.89 -26.11 31.06
N PHE A 12 -6.82 -25.09 31.93
CA PHE A 12 -5.56 -24.48 32.31
C PHE A 12 -4.59 -25.46 32.99
N ARG A 13 -5.10 -26.29 33.91
CA ARG A 13 -4.30 -27.34 34.59
C ARG A 13 -3.78 -28.38 33.60
N ASN A 14 -4.57 -28.71 32.59
CA ASN A 14 -4.22 -29.67 31.54
C ASN A 14 -3.09 -29.16 30.65
N VAL A 15 -3.16 -27.94 30.18
CA VAL A 15 -2.11 -27.28 29.37
C VAL A 15 -0.77 -27.27 30.15
N ARG A 16 -0.83 -27.02 31.47
CA ARG A 16 0.37 -26.99 32.34
C ARG A 16 0.97 -28.36 32.61
N ARG A 17 0.17 -29.46 32.55
CA ARG A 17 0.65 -30.82 32.89
C ARG A 17 1.44 -31.48 31.76
N GLN A 18 1.21 -31.09 30.50
CA GLN A 18 1.89 -31.67 29.31
C GLN A 18 2.87 -30.68 28.66
N THR A 19 3.78 -30.12 29.51
CA THR A 19 4.64 -29.00 29.14
C THR A 19 5.48 -29.21 27.88
N ARG A 20 6.18 -30.35 27.75
CA ARG A 20 7.06 -30.57 26.59
C ARG A 20 6.34 -30.54 25.24
N ARG A 21 5.16 -31.12 25.18
CA ARG A 21 4.38 -31.26 23.95
C ARG A 21 3.64 -29.97 23.61
N SER A 22 2.98 -29.39 24.60
CA SER A 22 2.33 -28.09 24.48
C SER A 22 3.35 -27.01 24.11
N ALA A 23 4.59 -27.10 24.62
CA ALA A 23 5.66 -26.18 24.28
C ALA A 23 6.11 -26.27 22.81
N LEU A 24 6.25 -27.49 22.26
CA LEU A 24 6.65 -27.65 20.85
C LEU A 24 5.62 -27.06 19.90
N THR A 25 4.33 -27.27 20.20
CA THR A 25 3.26 -26.71 19.38
C THR A 25 3.08 -25.22 19.61
N ALA A 26 3.18 -24.79 20.88
CA ALA A 26 3.19 -23.37 21.18
C ALA A 26 4.32 -22.67 20.42
N ALA A 27 5.52 -23.29 20.35
CA ALA A 27 6.63 -22.76 19.57
C ALA A 27 6.30 -22.63 18.08
N ALA A 28 5.69 -23.65 17.46
CA ALA A 28 5.26 -23.58 16.06
C ALA A 28 4.22 -22.46 15.82
N MET A 29 3.25 -22.30 16.74
CA MET A 29 2.26 -21.21 16.66
C MET A 29 2.90 -19.83 16.90
N VAL A 30 3.82 -19.73 17.85
CA VAL A 30 4.58 -18.51 18.16
C VAL A 30 5.39 -18.06 16.93
N VAL A 31 6.11 -19.00 16.31
CA VAL A 31 6.90 -18.72 15.09
C VAL A 31 5.95 -18.33 13.93
N GLY A 32 4.86 -19.08 13.73
CA GLY A 32 3.89 -18.77 12.68
C GLY A 32 3.27 -17.39 12.82
N LEU A 33 2.88 -16.99 14.04
CA LEU A 33 2.33 -15.65 14.28
C LEU A 33 3.42 -14.57 14.23
N ALA A 34 4.62 -14.85 14.71
CA ALA A 34 5.74 -13.92 14.60
C ALA A 34 6.08 -13.62 13.12
N LEU A 35 6.11 -14.66 12.28
CA LEU A 35 6.28 -14.52 10.83
C LEU A 35 5.11 -13.75 10.20
N LEU A 36 3.88 -14.01 10.62
CA LEU A 36 2.70 -13.29 10.15
C LEU A 36 2.80 -11.78 10.47
N VAL A 37 3.16 -11.43 11.69
CA VAL A 37 3.32 -10.03 12.12
C VAL A 37 4.46 -9.36 11.37
N MET A 38 5.59 -10.04 11.22
CA MET A 38 6.75 -9.55 10.49
C MET A 38 6.42 -9.31 9.01
N SER A 39 5.88 -10.32 8.31
CA SER A 39 5.53 -10.20 6.89
C SER A 39 4.51 -9.09 6.66
N ARG A 40 3.49 -8.98 7.53
CA ARG A 40 2.48 -7.94 7.43
C ARG A 40 3.06 -6.54 7.61
N SER A 41 3.92 -6.36 8.61
CA SER A 41 4.54 -5.05 8.86
C SER A 41 5.49 -4.62 7.72
N LEU A 42 6.21 -5.56 7.13
CA LEU A 42 7.07 -5.29 5.96
C LEU A 42 6.24 -5.01 4.70
N ALA A 43 5.19 -5.80 4.46
CA ALA A 43 4.28 -5.59 3.33
C ALA A 43 3.58 -4.22 3.43
N ASP A 44 3.09 -3.84 4.63
CA ASP A 44 2.49 -2.52 4.83
C ASP A 44 3.50 -1.38 4.57
N GLY A 45 4.76 -1.55 4.96
CA GLY A 45 5.82 -0.59 4.68
C GLY A 45 6.14 -0.46 3.19
N ALA A 46 6.30 -1.60 2.51
CA ALA A 46 6.52 -1.64 1.06
C ALA A 46 5.36 -1.02 0.28
N HIS A 47 4.12 -1.32 0.70
CA HIS A 47 2.91 -0.79 0.09
C HIS A 47 2.79 0.73 0.26
N ASP A 48 3.10 1.28 1.45
CA ASP A 48 3.11 2.72 1.67
C ASP A 48 4.17 3.43 0.81
N GLU A 49 5.37 2.86 0.69
CA GLU A 49 6.43 3.41 -0.15
C GLU A 49 6.04 3.37 -1.63
N TRP A 50 5.42 2.28 -2.07
CA TRP A 50 4.94 2.14 -3.42
C TRP A 50 3.88 3.18 -3.79
N ILE A 51 2.88 3.37 -2.92
CA ILE A 51 1.88 4.42 -3.10
C ILE A 51 2.57 5.80 -3.09
N ALA A 52 3.47 6.06 -2.14
CA ALA A 52 4.15 7.35 -2.03
C ALA A 52 4.95 7.68 -3.29
N ALA A 53 5.69 6.71 -3.84
CA ALA A 53 6.43 6.89 -5.09
C ALA A 53 5.50 7.13 -6.28
N GLY A 54 4.43 6.36 -6.41
CA GLY A 54 3.47 6.50 -7.51
C GLY A 54 2.69 7.82 -7.48
N VAL A 55 2.28 8.29 -6.29
CA VAL A 55 1.54 9.55 -6.18
C VAL A 55 2.43 10.77 -6.40
N ARG A 56 3.72 10.72 -6.05
CA ARG A 56 4.68 11.81 -6.29
C ARG A 56 4.95 12.03 -7.78
N LEU A 57 5.07 10.96 -8.54
CA LEU A 57 5.26 11.05 -10.00
C LEU A 57 3.97 11.33 -10.76
N GLY A 58 2.83 10.94 -10.19
CA GLY A 58 1.50 11.12 -10.76
C GLY A 58 0.76 12.35 -10.25
N ALA A 59 -0.54 12.16 -10.02
CA ALA A 59 -1.49 13.22 -9.68
C ALA A 59 -1.60 13.54 -8.17
N GLY A 60 -0.68 13.05 -7.34
CA GLY A 60 -0.72 13.22 -5.89
C GLY A 60 -1.69 12.29 -5.18
N HIS A 61 -1.79 12.43 -3.85
CA HIS A 61 -2.81 11.74 -3.05
C HIS A 61 -4.23 12.18 -3.44
N LEU A 62 -4.36 13.47 -3.78
CA LEU A 62 -5.57 14.10 -4.29
C LEU A 62 -5.25 14.79 -5.60
N SER A 63 -6.17 14.71 -6.55
CA SER A 63 -6.12 15.45 -7.81
C SER A 63 -7.38 16.31 -7.94
N VAL A 64 -7.21 17.59 -8.22
CA VAL A 64 -8.30 18.49 -8.57
C VAL A 64 -8.17 18.87 -10.03
N GLN A 65 -9.17 18.55 -10.84
CA GLN A 65 -9.15 18.71 -12.30
C GLN A 65 -10.54 18.97 -12.84
N ALA A 66 -10.66 19.31 -14.13
CA ALA A 66 -11.95 19.36 -14.78
C ALA A 66 -12.56 17.94 -14.88
N PRO A 67 -13.90 17.77 -14.79
CA PRO A 67 -14.53 16.44 -14.73
C PRO A 67 -14.17 15.51 -15.87
N ASP A 68 -14.09 16.06 -17.10
CA ASP A 68 -13.85 15.28 -18.31
C ASP A 68 -12.37 15.12 -18.67
N PHE A 69 -11.46 15.87 -18.04
CA PHE A 69 -10.03 15.86 -18.35
C PHE A 69 -9.44 14.43 -18.29
N ARG A 70 -9.80 13.65 -17.29
CA ARG A 70 -9.30 12.28 -17.13
C ARG A 70 -9.66 11.34 -18.29
N THR A 71 -10.79 11.54 -18.93
CA THR A 71 -11.28 10.68 -20.03
C THR A 71 -10.81 11.15 -21.38
N ARG A 72 -10.72 12.46 -21.57
CA ARG A 72 -10.40 13.06 -22.86
C ARG A 72 -8.94 13.49 -22.99
N HIS A 73 -8.28 13.80 -21.87
CA HIS A 73 -6.94 14.39 -21.85
C HIS A 73 -6.80 15.59 -22.80
N ALA A 74 -7.89 16.33 -22.93
CA ALA A 74 -7.98 17.44 -23.85
C ALA A 74 -7.68 18.76 -23.12
N ILE A 75 -6.95 19.66 -23.77
CA ILE A 75 -6.49 20.91 -23.15
C ILE A 75 -7.63 21.89 -22.87
N GLU A 76 -8.77 21.77 -23.57
CA GLU A 76 -9.99 22.51 -23.26
C GLU A 76 -10.56 22.19 -21.90
N ASP A 77 -10.29 20.98 -21.38
CA ASP A 77 -10.71 20.54 -20.05
C ASP A 77 -9.72 21.01 -18.98
N HIS A 78 -9.55 22.32 -18.83
CA HIS A 78 -8.68 22.92 -17.84
C HIS A 78 -9.46 23.70 -16.76
N LEU A 79 -8.85 23.86 -15.60
CA LEU A 79 -9.37 24.71 -14.52
C LEU A 79 -9.05 26.17 -14.83
N SER A 80 -10.08 27.01 -14.88
CA SER A 80 -9.92 28.47 -15.08
C SER A 80 -9.18 29.14 -13.91
N ALA A 81 -8.80 30.38 -14.06
CA ALA A 81 -8.21 31.18 -12.99
C ALA A 81 -9.15 31.30 -11.77
N ASP A 82 -10.47 31.44 -12.00
CA ASP A 82 -11.50 31.49 -10.96
C ASP A 82 -11.64 30.15 -10.23
N ASP A 83 -11.58 29.03 -10.96
CA ASP A 83 -11.67 27.69 -10.35
C ASP A 83 -10.43 27.38 -9.52
N ARG A 84 -9.24 27.77 -10.01
CA ARG A 84 -7.98 27.68 -9.25
C ARG A 84 -8.03 28.51 -7.96
N ALA A 85 -8.57 29.73 -8.01
CA ALA A 85 -8.72 30.57 -6.83
C ALA A 85 -9.66 29.91 -5.79
N ALA A 86 -10.79 29.33 -6.24
CA ALA A 86 -11.70 28.60 -5.36
C ALA A 86 -11.04 27.36 -4.75
N VAL A 87 -10.27 26.59 -5.51
CA VAL A 87 -9.50 25.45 -5.00
C VAL A 87 -8.47 25.91 -3.99
N ALA A 88 -7.74 27.02 -4.24
CA ALA A 88 -6.77 27.56 -3.30
C ALA A 88 -7.43 27.96 -1.97
N VAL A 89 -8.62 28.56 -2.00
CA VAL A 89 -9.40 28.89 -0.79
C VAL A 89 -9.80 27.62 -0.04
N ALA A 90 -10.27 26.58 -0.75
CA ALA A 90 -10.65 25.31 -0.14
C ALA A 90 -9.47 24.56 0.49
N LEU A 91 -8.28 24.64 -0.12
CA LEU A 91 -7.04 24.06 0.43
C LEU A 91 -6.48 24.87 1.61
N ALA A 92 -6.74 26.18 1.66
CA ALA A 92 -6.34 27.05 2.78
C ALA A 92 -7.25 26.92 4.02
N ASP A 93 -8.33 26.14 3.98
CA ASP A 93 -9.19 25.85 5.14
C ASP A 93 -8.35 25.37 6.32
N SER A 94 -8.57 25.93 7.50
CA SER A 94 -7.79 25.65 8.72
C SER A 94 -7.76 24.18 9.13
N ALA A 95 -8.72 23.39 8.69
CA ALA A 95 -8.74 21.95 8.93
C ALA A 95 -8.05 21.13 7.83
N VAL A 96 -7.76 21.72 6.68
CA VAL A 96 -7.11 21.05 5.53
C VAL A 96 -5.62 21.41 5.46
N ALA A 97 -5.32 22.71 5.53
CA ALA A 97 -3.98 23.25 5.35
C ALA A 97 -2.87 22.58 6.18
N PRO A 98 -3.08 22.24 7.48
CA PRO A 98 -2.04 21.57 8.28
C PRO A 98 -1.66 20.16 7.83
N HIS A 99 -2.49 19.56 6.95
CA HIS A 99 -2.29 18.19 6.44
C HIS A 99 -1.77 18.16 5.01
N LEU A 100 -1.51 19.32 4.41
CA LEU A 100 -0.94 19.44 3.08
C LEU A 100 0.59 19.40 3.17
N ALA A 101 1.21 18.43 2.48
CA ALA A 101 2.66 18.36 2.35
C ALA A 101 3.15 19.21 1.18
N ALA A 102 2.49 19.12 0.02
CA ALA A 102 2.80 19.93 -1.15
C ALA A 102 1.58 20.10 -2.07
N VAL A 103 1.56 21.17 -2.86
CA VAL A 103 0.53 21.46 -3.87
C VAL A 103 1.20 21.93 -5.15
N ALA A 104 1.03 21.18 -6.24
CA ALA A 104 1.62 21.45 -7.54
C ALA A 104 0.53 21.68 -8.62
N PRO A 105 0.37 22.91 -9.12
CA PRO A 105 -0.44 23.15 -10.32
C PRO A 105 0.32 22.68 -11.55
N ARG A 106 -0.34 21.93 -12.42
CA ARG A 106 0.25 21.33 -13.63
C ARG A 106 -0.64 21.56 -14.84
N LEU A 107 0.00 21.75 -16.00
CA LEU A 107 -0.64 21.75 -17.30
C LEU A 107 -0.12 20.54 -18.08
N GLU A 108 -0.93 19.49 -18.12
CA GLU A 108 -0.58 18.22 -18.77
C GLU A 108 -0.99 18.28 -20.25
N ILE A 109 -0.06 17.98 -21.14
CA ILE A 109 -0.20 18.18 -22.59
C ILE A 109 0.29 16.91 -23.28
N THR A 110 -0.53 16.34 -24.16
CA THR A 110 -0.06 15.32 -25.10
C THR A 110 0.51 16.03 -26.33
N ALA A 111 1.76 15.78 -26.65
CA ALA A 111 2.49 16.45 -27.71
C ALA A 111 3.33 15.49 -28.55
N LEU A 112 3.80 15.97 -29.68
CA LEU A 112 4.86 15.35 -30.49
C LEU A 112 6.15 16.11 -30.26
N ALA A 113 7.20 15.44 -29.76
CA ALA A 113 8.53 16.00 -29.63
C ALA A 113 9.33 15.67 -30.89
N SER A 114 9.78 16.69 -31.58
CA SER A 114 10.52 16.57 -32.85
C SER A 114 11.93 17.12 -32.74
N ALA A 115 12.88 16.29 -33.12
CA ALA A 115 14.29 16.63 -33.27
C ALA A 115 14.80 16.18 -34.65
N PRO A 116 15.98 16.61 -35.13
CA PRO A 116 16.48 16.24 -36.44
C PRO A 116 16.57 14.72 -36.68
N ALA A 117 16.71 13.92 -35.63
CA ALA A 117 16.87 12.47 -35.71
C ALA A 117 15.53 11.72 -35.77
N ALA A 118 14.50 12.19 -35.06
CA ALA A 118 13.20 11.53 -34.94
C ALA A 118 12.11 12.46 -34.39
N ALA A 119 10.86 12.00 -34.52
CA ALA A 119 9.70 12.56 -33.82
C ALA A 119 9.01 11.46 -33.04
N VAL A 120 8.66 11.74 -31.79
CA VAL A 120 8.03 10.75 -30.89
C VAL A 120 6.90 11.39 -30.09
N PRO A 121 5.82 10.67 -29.80
CA PRO A 121 4.79 11.16 -28.90
C PRO A 121 5.34 11.25 -27.48
N VAL A 122 4.99 12.32 -26.78
CA VAL A 122 5.47 12.63 -25.42
C VAL A 122 4.35 13.22 -24.57
N ALA A 123 4.47 13.07 -23.27
CA ALA A 123 3.74 13.84 -22.28
C ALA A 123 4.58 15.06 -21.89
N VAL A 124 4.04 16.25 -22.07
CA VAL A 124 4.66 17.49 -21.63
C VAL A 124 3.89 18.02 -20.44
N ILE A 125 4.60 18.27 -19.33
CA ILE A 125 3.98 18.85 -18.14
C ILE A 125 4.56 20.25 -17.93
N GLY A 126 3.67 21.25 -18.01
CA GLY A 126 3.95 22.61 -17.57
C GLY A 126 3.92 22.66 -16.04
N VAL A 127 5.06 22.92 -15.40
CA VAL A 127 5.23 22.90 -13.95
C VAL A 127 5.66 24.26 -13.40
N ASP A 128 5.29 24.53 -12.16
CA ASP A 128 5.89 25.63 -11.40
C ASP A 128 7.25 25.18 -10.83
N PRO A 129 8.38 25.72 -11.32
CA PRO A 129 9.71 25.26 -10.90
C PRO A 129 10.00 25.46 -9.41
N THR A 130 9.22 26.29 -8.70
CA THR A 130 9.39 26.54 -7.27
C THR A 130 8.63 25.53 -6.41
N ARG A 131 7.49 25.03 -6.88
CA ARG A 131 6.60 24.13 -6.13
C ARG A 131 6.80 22.65 -6.49
N GLU A 132 7.10 22.39 -7.74
CA GLU A 132 7.26 21.03 -8.25
C GLU A 132 8.35 20.20 -7.54
N PRO A 133 9.52 20.78 -7.15
CA PRO A 133 10.53 20.05 -6.38
C PRO A 133 10.03 19.50 -5.03
N GLU A 134 9.19 20.24 -4.32
CA GLU A 134 8.60 19.80 -3.05
C GLU A 134 7.58 18.64 -3.28
N PHE A 135 7.02 18.57 -4.48
CA PHE A 135 6.03 17.58 -4.84
C PHE A 135 6.65 16.29 -5.40
N SER A 136 7.38 16.39 -6.52
CA SER A 136 7.84 15.22 -7.30
C SER A 136 9.29 14.83 -7.05
N GLU A 137 10.08 15.70 -6.40
CA GLU A 137 11.53 15.51 -6.17
C GLU A 137 12.31 15.28 -7.47
N MET A 138 11.80 15.77 -8.60
CA MET A 138 12.46 15.61 -9.91
C MET A 138 13.79 16.36 -10.00
N ASP A 139 13.97 17.42 -9.21
CA ASP A 139 15.23 18.14 -9.05
C ASP A 139 16.37 17.27 -8.50
N ARG A 140 16.05 16.22 -7.73
CA ARG A 140 17.02 15.23 -7.19
C ARG A 140 17.38 14.14 -8.18
N ARG A 141 16.65 14.03 -9.28
CA ARG A 141 16.80 12.97 -10.31
C ARG A 141 17.56 13.42 -11.54
N VAL A 142 18.28 14.53 -11.46
CA VAL A 142 19.10 15.09 -12.55
C VAL A 142 20.25 14.14 -12.87
N VAL A 143 20.37 13.78 -14.16
CA VAL A 143 21.49 12.97 -14.69
C VAL A 143 22.55 13.89 -15.29
N GLU A 144 22.12 14.83 -16.14
CA GLU A 144 22.99 15.82 -16.78
C GLU A 144 22.32 17.20 -16.74
N GLY A 145 23.12 18.26 -16.61
CA GLY A 145 22.65 19.64 -16.60
C GLY A 145 22.01 20.03 -15.27
N ARG A 146 20.83 20.65 -15.31
CA ARG A 146 20.10 21.15 -14.13
C ARG A 146 18.60 21.00 -14.28
N TYR A 147 17.89 21.06 -13.15
CA TYR A 147 16.45 21.25 -13.15
C TYR A 147 16.04 22.65 -13.61
N LEU A 148 14.74 22.84 -13.87
CA LEU A 148 14.15 24.13 -14.26
C LEU A 148 14.33 25.19 -13.16
N ALA A 149 14.63 26.40 -13.55
CA ALA A 149 14.70 27.55 -12.64
C ALA A 149 13.44 28.44 -12.78
N PRO A 150 13.08 29.24 -11.76
CA PRO A 150 11.88 30.08 -11.80
C PRO A 150 11.85 31.12 -12.93
N ASP A 151 13.01 31.56 -13.38
CA ASP A 151 13.20 32.54 -14.47
C ASP A 151 13.36 31.89 -15.85
N ASP A 152 13.44 30.57 -15.94
CA ASP A 152 13.47 29.84 -17.22
C ASP A 152 12.16 30.03 -17.98
N ARG A 153 12.26 30.24 -19.31
CA ARG A 153 11.11 30.46 -20.18
C ARG A 153 10.95 29.38 -21.26
N LEU A 154 11.98 29.18 -22.07
CA LEU A 154 11.98 28.25 -23.19
C LEU A 154 12.87 27.04 -22.94
N GLN A 155 13.00 26.65 -21.69
CA GLN A 155 13.81 25.52 -21.24
C GLN A 155 12.95 24.27 -21.06
N ALA A 156 13.60 23.12 -21.32
CA ALA A 156 12.99 21.80 -21.12
C ALA A 156 13.90 20.89 -20.29
N PHE A 157 13.30 20.17 -19.38
CA PHE A 157 13.90 19.10 -18.61
C PHE A 157 13.34 17.76 -19.12
N VAL A 158 14.19 16.89 -19.65
CA VAL A 158 13.80 15.80 -20.55
C VAL A 158 14.23 14.45 -19.97
N GLY A 159 13.41 13.42 -20.10
CA GLY A 159 13.80 12.06 -19.71
C GLY A 159 15.07 11.60 -20.44
N ALA A 160 15.98 10.95 -19.74
CA ALA A 160 17.31 10.59 -20.26
C ALA A 160 17.22 9.60 -21.45
N ASP A 161 16.28 8.67 -21.41
CA ASP A 161 16.06 7.71 -22.49
C ASP A 161 15.41 8.38 -23.71
N LEU A 162 14.50 9.35 -23.47
CA LEU A 162 13.93 10.20 -24.52
C LEU A 162 15.03 11.03 -25.20
N ALA A 163 15.91 11.67 -24.42
CA ALA A 163 17.05 12.44 -24.93
C ALA A 163 17.97 11.54 -25.79
N THR A 164 18.27 10.35 -25.34
CA THR A 164 19.06 9.37 -26.08
C THR A 164 18.38 8.97 -27.40
N ARG A 165 17.08 8.68 -27.37
CA ARG A 165 16.28 8.31 -28.55
C ARG A 165 16.22 9.42 -29.59
N LEU A 166 16.09 10.68 -29.16
CA LEU A 166 16.05 11.86 -30.02
C LEU A 166 17.47 12.39 -30.36
N ARG A 167 18.52 11.77 -29.81
CA ARG A 167 19.93 12.19 -29.93
C ARG A 167 20.16 13.65 -29.49
N LEU A 168 19.51 14.06 -28.42
CA LEU A 168 19.60 15.39 -27.84
C LEU A 168 20.79 15.48 -26.86
N ARG A 169 21.45 16.63 -26.86
CA ARG A 169 22.45 17.04 -25.88
C ARG A 169 21.97 18.27 -25.14
N LEU A 170 22.62 18.59 -24.03
CA LEU A 170 22.37 19.84 -23.32
C LEU A 170 22.57 21.05 -24.26
N GLY A 171 21.59 21.95 -24.25
CA GLY A 171 21.57 23.13 -25.10
C GLY A 171 20.91 22.92 -26.47
N ASP A 172 20.63 21.70 -26.90
CA ASP A 172 19.96 21.42 -28.17
C ASP A 172 18.53 21.94 -28.17
N ARG A 173 18.01 22.19 -29.36
CA ARG A 173 16.65 22.66 -29.61
C ARG A 173 15.73 21.47 -29.84
N LEU A 174 14.55 21.53 -29.26
CA LEU A 174 13.49 20.56 -29.39
C LEU A 174 12.21 21.29 -29.76
N VAL A 175 11.50 20.83 -30.78
CA VAL A 175 10.18 21.34 -31.17
C VAL A 175 9.10 20.45 -30.56
N LEU A 176 8.18 21.06 -29.83
CA LEU A 176 7.00 20.42 -29.27
C LEU A 176 5.79 20.86 -30.07
N THR A 177 5.03 19.94 -30.62
CA THR A 177 3.83 20.18 -31.39
C THR A 177 2.62 19.62 -30.65
N ALA A 178 1.62 20.44 -30.39
CA ALA A 178 0.35 20.03 -29.75
C ALA A 178 -0.86 20.74 -30.32
N ALA A 179 -2.04 20.18 -30.04
CA ALA A 179 -3.30 20.85 -30.35
C ALA A 179 -3.66 21.82 -29.22
N GLY A 180 -3.99 23.05 -29.57
CA GLY A 180 -4.58 24.03 -28.65
C GLY A 180 -6.04 23.76 -28.35
N PRO A 181 -6.67 24.57 -27.46
CA PRO A 181 -8.07 24.38 -27.04
C PRO A 181 -9.09 24.50 -28.21
N ASP A 182 -8.72 25.20 -29.26
CA ASP A 182 -9.53 25.39 -30.48
C ASP A 182 -9.26 24.32 -31.56
N GLY A 183 -8.42 23.31 -31.24
CA GLY A 183 -7.99 22.28 -32.17
C GLY A 183 -6.90 22.73 -33.15
N THR A 184 -6.40 23.96 -33.06
CA THR A 184 -5.26 24.40 -33.88
C THR A 184 -3.99 23.73 -33.44
N ILE A 185 -3.20 23.28 -34.41
CA ILE A 185 -1.87 22.70 -34.12
C ILE A 185 -0.87 23.86 -34.00
N THR A 186 -0.18 23.88 -32.86
CA THR A 186 0.82 24.89 -32.53
C THR A 186 2.15 24.26 -32.17
N ASP A 187 3.22 24.94 -32.50
CA ASP A 187 4.60 24.51 -32.21
C ASP A 187 5.23 25.41 -31.16
N GLN A 188 6.00 24.77 -30.28
CA GLN A 188 6.83 25.46 -29.28
C GLN A 188 8.27 24.99 -29.38
N LEU A 189 9.18 25.92 -29.64
CA LEU A 189 10.61 25.64 -29.58
C LEU A 189 11.08 25.76 -28.13
N VAL A 190 11.72 24.72 -27.62
CA VAL A 190 12.35 24.69 -26.30
C VAL A 190 13.81 24.27 -26.40
N ARG A 191 14.58 24.53 -25.34
CA ARG A 191 15.99 24.15 -25.24
C ARG A 191 16.20 23.22 -24.07
N VAL A 192 16.89 22.09 -24.29
CA VAL A 192 17.21 21.12 -23.24
C VAL A 192 18.23 21.71 -22.26
N VAL A 193 17.86 21.84 -20.98
CA VAL A 193 18.75 22.34 -19.91
C VAL A 193 19.21 21.25 -18.95
N GLY A 194 18.53 20.13 -18.95
CA GLY A 194 18.91 18.96 -18.17
C GLY A 194 18.14 17.73 -18.57
N THR A 195 18.66 16.61 -18.14
CA THR A 195 18.01 15.31 -18.29
C THR A 195 17.80 14.66 -16.93
N PHE A 196 16.76 13.85 -16.79
CA PHE A 196 16.45 13.12 -15.57
C PHE A 196 16.33 11.61 -15.83
N ARG A 197 16.43 10.85 -14.74
CA ARG A 197 16.14 9.42 -14.74
C ARG A 197 15.32 9.07 -13.53
N THR A 198 14.13 8.52 -13.78
CA THR A 198 13.24 8.02 -12.73
C THR A 198 13.38 6.51 -12.53
N ALA A 199 14.15 5.84 -13.42
CA ALA A 199 14.22 4.40 -13.59
C ALA A 199 12.87 3.73 -13.96
N ILE A 200 11.87 4.54 -14.35
CA ILE A 200 10.61 4.08 -14.95
C ILE A 200 10.75 4.28 -16.46
N PRO A 201 10.91 3.22 -17.25
CA PRO A 201 11.17 3.37 -18.69
C PRO A 201 10.11 4.18 -19.40
N GLU A 202 8.84 4.04 -19.03
CA GLU A 202 7.71 4.74 -19.63
C GLU A 202 7.80 6.26 -19.40
N VAL A 203 8.23 6.67 -18.20
CA VAL A 203 8.44 8.08 -17.84
C VAL A 203 9.71 8.63 -18.50
N ASP A 204 10.81 7.88 -18.41
CA ASP A 204 12.12 8.31 -18.91
C ASP A 204 12.15 8.40 -20.45
N GLN A 205 11.25 7.69 -21.15
CA GLN A 205 11.13 7.69 -22.62
C GLN A 205 10.10 8.66 -23.17
N SER A 206 9.24 9.27 -22.32
CA SER A 206 8.11 10.05 -22.81
C SER A 206 7.85 11.36 -22.10
N LEU A 207 8.45 11.62 -20.93
CA LEU A 207 8.12 12.80 -20.13
C LEU A 207 9.08 13.96 -20.37
N ILE A 208 8.48 15.15 -20.50
CA ILE A 208 9.19 16.44 -20.59
C ILE A 208 8.53 17.42 -19.62
N HIS A 209 9.34 18.07 -18.77
CA HIS A 209 8.91 19.23 -17.99
C HIS A 209 9.33 20.53 -18.66
N ILE A 210 8.40 21.48 -18.72
CA ILE A 210 8.66 22.87 -19.13
C ILE A 210 8.06 23.83 -18.09
N PRO A 211 8.49 25.09 -18.00
CA PRO A 211 7.86 26.04 -17.09
C PRO A 211 6.38 26.23 -17.40
N LEU A 212 5.54 26.30 -16.35
CA LEU A 212 4.07 26.41 -16.49
C LEU A 212 3.65 27.60 -17.36
N HIS A 213 4.25 28.77 -17.13
CA HIS A 213 3.95 29.96 -17.93
C HIS A 213 4.30 29.81 -19.41
N THR A 214 5.32 28.99 -19.74
CA THR A 214 5.67 28.67 -21.12
C THR A 214 4.61 27.78 -21.75
N ALA A 215 4.14 26.75 -21.05
CA ALA A 215 3.07 25.88 -21.50
C ALA A 215 1.77 26.66 -21.70
N GLN A 216 1.43 27.54 -20.78
CA GLN A 216 0.25 28.42 -20.87
C GLN A 216 0.32 29.38 -22.06
N ALA A 217 1.46 30.04 -22.25
CA ALA A 217 1.67 30.94 -23.39
C ALA A 217 1.64 30.20 -24.75
N TRP A 218 2.22 28.99 -24.80
CA TRP A 218 2.23 28.14 -25.99
C TRP A 218 0.82 27.77 -26.47
N LEU A 219 -0.07 27.36 -25.53
CA LEU A 219 -1.40 26.90 -25.86
C LEU A 219 -2.47 28.00 -25.76
N GLY A 220 -2.10 29.21 -25.34
CA GLY A 220 -3.06 30.32 -25.19
C GLY A 220 -4.07 30.13 -24.08
N VAL A 221 -3.70 29.35 -23.02
CA VAL A 221 -4.54 29.11 -21.85
C VAL A 221 -3.94 29.74 -20.60
N ASP A 222 -4.77 30.27 -19.71
CA ASP A 222 -4.35 30.83 -18.42
C ASP A 222 -4.64 29.85 -17.25
N GLY A 223 -5.16 28.67 -17.57
CA GLY A 223 -5.56 27.61 -16.66
C GLY A 223 -4.48 26.58 -16.37
N VAL A 224 -4.87 25.55 -15.63
CA VAL A 224 -4.12 24.31 -15.38
C VAL A 224 -5.06 23.12 -15.56
N THR A 225 -4.56 22.01 -16.02
CA THR A 225 -5.37 20.79 -16.15
C THR A 225 -5.57 20.08 -14.84
N THR A 226 -4.54 20.12 -13.99
CA THR A 226 -4.49 19.37 -12.73
C THR A 226 -3.86 20.22 -11.62
N ILE A 227 -4.46 20.19 -10.44
CA ILE A 227 -3.82 20.62 -9.18
C ILE A 227 -3.56 19.35 -8.38
N ALA A 228 -2.32 18.92 -8.37
CA ALA A 228 -1.88 17.75 -7.63
C ALA A 228 -1.59 18.12 -6.18
N VAL A 229 -2.05 17.31 -5.23
CA VAL A 229 -1.94 17.58 -3.80
C VAL A 229 -1.32 16.38 -3.09
N LEU A 230 -0.23 16.59 -2.36
CA LEU A 230 0.33 15.64 -1.41
C LEU A 230 -0.19 15.91 -0.01
N LEU A 231 -0.57 14.85 0.68
CA LEU A 231 -0.93 14.86 2.10
C LEU A 231 0.25 14.38 2.95
N ASP A 232 0.26 14.78 4.22
CA ASP A 232 1.19 14.28 5.23
C ASP A 232 0.99 12.78 5.51
N ARG A 233 -0.23 12.25 5.24
CA ARG A 233 -0.61 10.85 5.49
C ARG A 233 -1.51 10.30 4.38
N SER A 234 -1.09 9.20 3.78
CA SER A 234 -1.76 8.56 2.64
C SER A 234 -3.14 7.96 2.99
N TRP A 235 -3.32 7.43 4.20
CA TRP A 235 -4.56 6.73 4.59
C TRP A 235 -5.77 7.63 4.84
N ASP A 236 -5.58 8.94 4.95
CA ASP A 236 -6.67 9.90 5.15
C ASP A 236 -7.24 10.46 3.84
N THR A 237 -6.78 9.98 2.70
CA THR A 237 -7.12 10.50 1.35
C THR A 237 -8.62 10.62 1.15
N ASP A 238 -9.40 9.57 1.41
CA ASP A 238 -10.85 9.55 1.15
C ASP A 238 -11.61 10.58 2.00
N ARG A 239 -11.16 10.80 3.22
CA ARG A 239 -11.73 11.84 4.12
C ARG A 239 -11.53 13.24 3.52
N TRP A 240 -10.33 13.52 3.02
CA TRP A 240 -10.01 14.83 2.44
C TRP A 240 -10.65 15.03 1.08
N VAL A 241 -10.78 13.98 0.27
CA VAL A 241 -11.59 14.02 -0.96
C VAL A 241 -13.02 14.41 -0.66
N ALA A 242 -13.67 13.77 0.32
CA ALA A 242 -15.05 14.08 0.70
C ALA A 242 -15.21 15.51 1.19
N ARG A 243 -14.26 16.01 2.00
CA ARG A 243 -14.27 17.37 2.52
C ARG A 243 -14.11 18.41 1.41
N LEU A 244 -13.13 18.24 0.53
CA LEU A 244 -12.89 19.15 -0.59
C LEU A 244 -14.06 19.13 -1.59
N ARG A 245 -14.66 17.96 -1.85
CA ARG A 245 -15.89 17.87 -2.66
C ARG A 245 -17.02 18.69 -2.07
N THR A 246 -17.19 18.65 -0.76
CA THR A 246 -18.20 19.45 -0.07
C THR A 246 -17.90 20.95 -0.18
N ALA A 247 -16.65 21.35 0.02
CA ALA A 247 -16.23 22.74 -0.08
C ALA A 247 -16.38 23.31 -1.51
N LEU A 248 -16.19 22.48 -2.51
CA LEU A 248 -16.27 22.82 -3.95
C LEU A 248 -17.61 22.44 -4.58
N ALA A 249 -18.63 22.06 -3.81
CA ALA A 249 -19.91 21.57 -4.33
C ALA A 249 -20.61 22.55 -5.28
N ALA A 250 -20.49 23.86 -5.04
CA ALA A 250 -21.04 24.89 -5.91
C ALA A 250 -20.38 24.95 -7.32
N ARG A 251 -19.27 24.24 -7.52
CA ARG A 251 -18.50 24.16 -8.77
C ARG A 251 -18.33 22.72 -9.29
N ALA A 252 -19.15 21.80 -8.82
CA ALA A 252 -19.03 20.37 -9.13
C ALA A 252 -19.20 20.06 -10.63
N ASP A 253 -19.78 20.96 -11.40
CA ASP A 253 -19.89 20.93 -12.86
C ASP A 253 -18.56 21.26 -13.59
N ARG A 254 -17.63 21.94 -12.93
CA ARG A 254 -16.35 22.40 -13.48
C ARG A 254 -15.14 21.88 -12.77
N VAL A 255 -15.29 21.42 -11.53
CA VAL A 255 -14.19 20.98 -10.66
C VAL A 255 -14.49 19.61 -10.06
N ALA A 256 -13.70 18.62 -10.43
CA ALA A 256 -13.72 17.28 -9.86
C ALA A 256 -12.56 17.09 -8.87
N VAL A 257 -12.84 16.55 -7.70
CA VAL A 257 -11.83 16.14 -6.73
C VAL A 257 -11.73 14.62 -6.74
N LEU A 258 -10.58 14.11 -7.09
CA LEU A 258 -10.31 12.67 -7.23
C LEU A 258 -9.29 12.22 -6.18
N SER A 259 -9.45 10.99 -5.68
CA SER A 259 -8.37 10.32 -4.97
C SER A 259 -7.35 9.79 -5.96
N TRP A 260 -6.13 9.49 -5.51
CA TRP A 260 -5.10 8.87 -6.36
C TRP A 260 -5.60 7.59 -7.04
N ARG A 261 -6.46 6.81 -6.38
CA ARG A 261 -7.09 5.60 -6.97
C ARG A 261 -7.93 5.92 -8.19
N ALA A 262 -8.68 7.01 -8.12
CA ALA A 262 -9.50 7.46 -9.23
C ALA A 262 -8.69 8.21 -10.28
N ALA A 263 -7.65 8.94 -9.89
CA ALA A 263 -6.78 9.70 -10.81
C ALA A 263 -5.81 8.78 -11.58
N SER A 264 -5.31 7.72 -10.94
CA SER A 264 -4.34 6.77 -11.51
C SER A 264 -4.84 5.31 -11.38
N PRO A 265 -5.77 4.87 -12.27
CA PRO A 265 -6.34 3.51 -12.21
C PRO A 265 -5.31 2.40 -12.38
N GLU A 266 -4.22 2.65 -13.10
CA GLU A 266 -3.13 1.70 -13.32
C GLU A 266 -2.38 1.44 -12.02
N LEU A 267 -2.05 2.50 -11.27
CA LEU A 267 -1.44 2.38 -9.94
C LEU A 267 -2.39 1.66 -8.97
N ASP A 268 -3.70 2.01 -8.98
CA ASP A 268 -4.70 1.33 -8.14
C ASP A 268 -4.85 -0.16 -8.50
N ALA A 269 -4.79 -0.51 -9.79
CA ALA A 269 -4.82 -1.90 -10.23
C ALA A 269 -3.58 -2.69 -9.77
N ALA A 270 -2.40 -2.07 -9.83
CA ALA A 270 -1.17 -2.67 -9.36
C ALA A 270 -1.17 -2.89 -7.85
N VAL A 271 -1.58 -1.88 -7.09
CA VAL A 271 -1.74 -1.97 -5.63
C VAL A 271 -2.73 -3.07 -5.25
N ARG A 272 -3.87 -3.18 -5.94
CA ARG A 272 -4.83 -4.28 -5.70
C ARG A 272 -4.27 -5.65 -6.05
N MET A 273 -3.45 -5.75 -7.08
CA MET A 273 -2.79 -7.02 -7.44
C MET A 273 -1.85 -7.49 -6.33
N ASP A 274 -1.11 -6.55 -5.74
CA ASP A 274 -0.24 -6.80 -4.58
C ASP A 274 -1.05 -7.25 -3.36
N ASP A 275 -2.15 -6.56 -3.03
CA ASP A 275 -3.09 -6.94 -1.98
C ASP A 275 -3.58 -8.39 -2.15
N TYR A 276 -3.91 -8.83 -3.38
CA TYR A 276 -4.31 -10.22 -3.64
C TYR A 276 -3.17 -11.21 -3.36
N GLY A 277 -1.95 -10.87 -3.73
CA GLY A 277 -0.76 -11.66 -3.39
C GLY A 277 -0.61 -11.85 -1.89
N ASP A 278 -0.76 -10.77 -1.14
CA ASP A 278 -0.73 -10.75 0.32
C ASP A 278 -1.84 -11.63 0.93
N TYR A 279 -3.07 -11.55 0.44
CA TYR A 279 -4.17 -12.40 0.92
C TYR A 279 -3.88 -13.87 0.70
N VAL A 280 -3.35 -14.26 -0.46
CA VAL A 280 -2.98 -15.65 -0.75
C VAL A 280 -1.88 -16.12 0.19
N PHE A 281 -0.83 -15.33 0.37
CA PHE A 281 0.27 -15.64 1.28
C PHE A 281 -0.21 -15.82 2.72
N HIS A 282 -1.03 -14.90 3.24
CA HIS A 282 -1.59 -14.99 4.58
C HIS A 282 -2.54 -16.19 4.73
N ALA A 283 -3.32 -16.51 3.71
CA ALA A 283 -4.17 -17.71 3.71
C ALA A 283 -3.34 -18.99 3.86
N ILE A 284 -2.20 -19.10 3.17
CA ILE A 284 -1.28 -20.23 3.30
C ILE A 284 -0.72 -20.32 4.73
N LEU A 285 -0.28 -19.20 5.31
CA LEU A 285 0.20 -19.17 6.69
C LEU A 285 -0.90 -19.60 7.67
N PHE A 286 -2.13 -19.13 7.49
CA PHE A 286 -3.25 -19.52 8.33
C PHE A 286 -3.57 -21.01 8.24
N VAL A 287 -3.48 -21.62 7.06
CA VAL A 287 -3.64 -23.07 6.88
C VAL A 287 -2.55 -23.84 7.64
N ILE A 288 -1.28 -23.38 7.54
CA ILE A 288 -0.16 -24.01 8.28
C ILE A 288 -0.40 -23.94 9.79
N ILE A 289 -0.80 -22.77 10.30
CA ILE A 289 -1.12 -22.56 11.72
C ILE A 289 -2.30 -23.46 12.14
N ALA A 290 -3.36 -23.52 11.33
CA ALA A 290 -4.53 -24.37 11.60
C ALA A 290 -4.16 -25.86 11.69
N LEU A 291 -3.35 -26.36 10.76
CA LEU A 291 -2.88 -27.74 10.76
C LEU A 291 -2.02 -28.06 11.98
N ALA A 292 -1.14 -27.12 12.40
CA ALA A 292 -0.37 -27.28 13.62
C ALA A 292 -1.27 -27.39 14.86
N ILE A 293 -2.32 -26.55 14.95
CA ILE A 293 -3.30 -26.58 16.04
C ILE A 293 -4.07 -27.90 16.03
N VAL A 294 -4.63 -28.28 14.87
CA VAL A 294 -5.38 -29.54 14.73
C VAL A 294 -4.54 -30.73 15.16
N ASN A 295 -3.32 -30.85 14.65
CA ASN A 295 -2.42 -31.94 14.97
C ASN A 295 -2.17 -32.06 16.49
N THR A 296 -1.92 -30.93 17.13
CA THR A 296 -1.60 -30.92 18.56
C THR A 296 -2.79 -31.21 19.45
N VAL A 297 -3.91 -30.52 19.17
CA VAL A 297 -5.13 -30.73 19.98
C VAL A 297 -5.64 -32.15 19.77
N LEU A 298 -5.57 -32.70 18.55
CA LEU A 298 -5.95 -34.07 18.25
C LEU A 298 -5.09 -35.08 19.01
N MET A 299 -3.77 -34.87 18.98
CA MET A 299 -2.84 -35.70 19.73
C MET A 299 -3.08 -35.61 21.24
N SER A 300 -3.36 -34.42 21.77
CA SER A 300 -3.74 -34.25 23.18
C SER A 300 -4.98 -35.06 23.54
N VAL A 301 -5.98 -35.04 22.68
CA VAL A 301 -7.22 -35.82 22.84
C VAL A 301 -6.92 -37.31 22.83
N LEU A 302 -6.14 -37.82 21.87
CA LEU A 302 -5.84 -39.25 21.72
C LEU A 302 -5.07 -39.81 22.93
N TYR A 303 -4.11 -39.09 23.45
CA TYR A 303 -3.35 -39.54 24.64
C TYR A 303 -4.14 -39.51 25.94
N ARG A 304 -5.24 -38.75 25.99
CA ARG A 304 -6.08 -38.61 27.20
C ARG A 304 -7.42 -39.33 27.06
N THR A 305 -7.51 -40.29 26.14
CA THR A 305 -8.72 -41.04 25.85
C THR A 305 -9.27 -41.70 27.14
N ARG A 306 -8.38 -42.27 27.98
CA ARG A 306 -8.76 -42.91 29.27
C ARG A 306 -9.26 -41.86 30.28
N GLU A 307 -8.63 -40.70 30.39
CA GLU A 307 -9.09 -39.62 31.28
C GLU A 307 -10.49 -39.13 30.87
N PHE A 308 -10.76 -38.98 29.57
CA PHE A 308 -12.09 -38.62 29.06
C PHE A 308 -13.12 -39.73 29.33
N GLY A 309 -12.73 -40.99 29.21
CA GLY A 309 -13.58 -42.13 29.56
C GLY A 309 -14.04 -42.10 31.02
N VAL A 310 -13.09 -41.93 31.96
CA VAL A 310 -13.36 -41.85 33.41
C VAL A 310 -14.23 -40.62 33.75
N VAL A 311 -13.92 -39.45 33.24
CA VAL A 311 -14.66 -38.22 33.55
C VAL A 311 -16.10 -38.30 32.99
N ARG A 312 -16.30 -38.98 31.84
CA ARG A 312 -17.63 -39.24 31.29
C ARG A 312 -18.40 -40.28 32.11
N ALA A 313 -17.75 -41.32 32.61
CA ALA A 313 -18.35 -42.28 33.51
C ALA A 313 -18.82 -41.62 34.84
N LEU A 314 -18.12 -40.56 35.28
CA LEU A 314 -18.52 -39.73 36.42
C LEU A 314 -19.63 -38.71 36.09
N GLY A 315 -20.22 -38.75 34.89
CA GLY A 315 -21.39 -37.97 34.52
C GLY A 315 -21.12 -36.69 33.69
N LEU A 316 -19.92 -36.47 33.16
CA LEU A 316 -19.66 -35.37 32.25
C LEU A 316 -20.38 -35.61 30.90
N ARG A 317 -21.11 -34.59 30.41
CA ARG A 317 -21.83 -34.70 29.15
C ARG A 317 -20.84 -34.60 27.95
N ARG A 318 -21.20 -35.23 26.83
CA ARG A 318 -20.41 -35.16 25.56
C ARG A 318 -20.10 -33.72 25.15
N ARG A 319 -21.08 -32.80 25.33
CA ARG A 319 -20.91 -31.35 25.02
C ARG A 319 -19.86 -30.68 25.92
N ASP A 320 -19.82 -31.06 27.21
CA ASP A 320 -18.86 -30.49 28.15
C ASP A 320 -17.43 -30.97 27.83
N THR A 321 -17.29 -32.24 27.37
CA THR A 321 -15.98 -32.76 26.89
C THR A 321 -15.52 -31.99 25.64
N ALA A 322 -16.42 -31.79 24.65
CA ALA A 322 -16.06 -30.97 23.48
C ALA A 322 -15.68 -29.55 23.85
N LEU A 323 -16.46 -28.91 24.73
CA LEU A 323 -16.19 -27.55 25.19
C LEU A 323 -14.85 -27.45 25.94
N LEU A 324 -14.50 -28.46 26.74
CA LEU A 324 -13.19 -28.53 27.43
C LEU A 324 -12.03 -28.52 26.41
N VAL A 325 -12.12 -29.33 25.34
CA VAL A 325 -11.10 -29.41 24.29
C VAL A 325 -10.96 -28.08 23.55
N VAL A 326 -12.10 -27.45 23.21
CA VAL A 326 -12.11 -26.13 22.53
C VAL A 326 -11.47 -25.05 23.44
N ILE A 327 -11.82 -25.02 24.73
CA ILE A 327 -11.24 -24.08 25.70
C ILE A 327 -9.72 -24.32 25.86
N GLU A 328 -9.28 -25.59 25.87
CA GLU A 328 -7.85 -25.95 25.92
C GLU A 328 -7.11 -25.42 24.69
N GLY A 329 -7.68 -25.61 23.48
CA GLY A 329 -7.16 -25.03 22.24
C GLY A 329 -7.14 -23.52 22.24
N MET A 330 -8.18 -22.85 22.73
CA MET A 330 -8.23 -21.38 22.85
C MET A 330 -7.16 -20.83 23.80
N ILE A 331 -6.97 -21.47 24.96
CA ILE A 331 -5.93 -21.04 25.92
C ILE A 331 -4.54 -21.18 25.29
N LEU A 332 -4.26 -22.31 24.64
CA LEU A 332 -3.00 -22.55 23.97
C LEU A 332 -2.75 -21.54 22.86
N THR A 333 -3.74 -21.33 21.99
CA THR A 333 -3.66 -20.36 20.88
C THR A 333 -3.54 -18.93 21.40
N GLY A 334 -4.28 -18.56 22.45
CA GLY A 334 -4.23 -17.22 23.03
C GLY A 334 -2.87 -16.90 23.65
N ILE A 335 -2.28 -17.82 24.41
CA ILE A 335 -0.95 -17.65 25.00
C ILE A 335 0.12 -17.60 23.90
N SER A 336 0.09 -18.56 22.97
CA SER A 336 1.03 -18.59 21.85
C SER A 336 0.88 -17.37 20.95
N GLY A 337 -0.36 -16.89 20.77
CA GLY A 337 -0.66 -15.69 20.02
C GLY A 337 -0.05 -14.44 20.63
N LEU A 338 -0.19 -14.26 21.94
CA LEU A 338 0.41 -13.12 22.63
C LEU A 338 1.94 -13.15 22.58
N VAL A 339 2.54 -14.33 22.83
CA VAL A 339 3.99 -14.49 22.75
C VAL A 339 4.50 -14.28 21.31
N GLY A 340 3.78 -14.83 20.31
CA GLY A 340 4.12 -14.66 18.90
C GLY A 340 4.02 -13.22 18.43
N LEU A 341 2.99 -12.49 18.88
CA LEU A 341 2.86 -11.05 18.62
C LEU A 341 4.08 -10.28 19.19
N VAL A 342 4.41 -10.49 20.46
CA VAL A 342 5.54 -9.79 21.09
C VAL A 342 6.85 -10.16 20.40
N LEU A 343 7.06 -11.44 20.10
CA LEU A 343 8.25 -11.89 19.39
C LEU A 343 8.32 -11.31 17.97
N GLY A 344 7.21 -11.33 17.23
CA GLY A 344 7.12 -10.75 15.89
C GLY A 344 7.45 -9.26 15.89
N LEU A 345 6.86 -8.49 16.80
CA LEU A 345 7.19 -7.07 16.96
C LEU A 345 8.65 -6.85 17.33
N ALA A 346 9.19 -7.63 18.27
CA ALA A 346 10.58 -7.51 18.73
C ALA A 346 11.58 -7.85 17.60
N VAL A 347 11.32 -8.91 16.85
CA VAL A 347 12.17 -9.31 15.71
C VAL A 347 12.08 -8.27 14.59
N THR A 348 10.87 -7.85 14.22
CA THR A 348 10.69 -6.84 13.16
C THR A 348 11.36 -5.52 13.53
N TRP A 349 11.17 -5.05 14.76
CA TRP A 349 11.84 -3.85 15.22
C TRP A 349 13.37 -4.03 15.32
N GLY A 350 13.85 -5.12 15.94
CA GLY A 350 15.27 -5.33 16.19
C GLY A 350 16.13 -5.51 14.94
N PHE A 351 15.56 -6.08 13.88
CA PHE A 351 16.30 -6.36 12.64
C PHE A 351 15.99 -5.41 11.49
N PHE A 352 14.82 -4.73 11.50
CA PHE A 352 14.34 -3.98 10.34
C PHE A 352 13.91 -2.55 10.68
N HIS A 353 14.23 -2.01 11.87
CA HIS A 353 13.87 -0.62 12.21
C HIS A 353 14.56 0.42 11.30
N ASP A 354 15.77 0.11 10.78
CA ASP A 354 16.49 0.93 9.81
C ASP A 354 16.08 0.65 8.35
N GLY A 355 15.10 -0.25 8.16
CA GLY A 355 14.62 -0.70 6.87
C GLY A 355 15.14 -2.08 6.46
N PHE A 356 14.34 -2.78 5.66
CA PHE A 356 14.71 -4.03 5.01
C PHE A 356 15.32 -3.71 3.65
N ASP A 357 16.64 -3.78 3.55
CA ASP A 357 17.40 -3.44 2.35
C ASP A 357 17.46 -4.64 1.38
N LEU A 358 16.82 -4.50 0.23
CA LEU A 358 16.84 -5.45 -0.88
C LEU A 358 17.83 -5.09 -1.99
N THR A 359 18.64 -4.05 -1.82
CA THR A 359 19.60 -3.57 -2.83
C THR A 359 20.53 -4.68 -3.31
N ALA A 360 21.01 -5.53 -2.39
CA ALA A 360 21.88 -6.64 -2.71
C ALA A 360 21.22 -7.74 -3.58
N LEU A 361 19.89 -7.86 -3.54
CA LEU A 361 19.13 -8.89 -4.25
C LEU A 361 18.55 -8.35 -5.57
N MET A 362 18.12 -7.09 -5.60
CA MET A 362 17.36 -6.49 -6.70
C MET A 362 18.09 -5.31 -7.40
N GLY A 363 19.27 -4.91 -6.90
CA GLY A 363 20.02 -3.75 -7.40
C GLY A 363 19.58 -2.44 -6.74
N ASP A 364 20.27 -1.35 -7.09
CA ASP A 364 20.08 -0.02 -6.47
C ASP A 364 18.70 0.62 -6.75
N GLN A 365 17.97 0.11 -7.72
CA GLN A 365 16.66 0.64 -8.10
C GLN A 365 15.70 -0.49 -8.46
N MET A 366 14.56 -0.51 -7.82
CA MET A 366 13.46 -1.42 -8.10
C MET A 366 12.32 -0.64 -8.77
N THR A 367 11.87 -1.14 -9.92
CA THR A 367 10.69 -0.57 -10.59
C THR A 367 9.53 -1.54 -10.50
N ALA A 368 8.39 -1.07 -10.03
CA ALA A 368 7.17 -1.86 -10.06
C ALA A 368 5.98 -0.96 -10.40
N ALA A 369 5.16 -1.41 -11.35
CA ALA A 369 3.95 -0.73 -11.83
C ALA A 369 4.14 0.76 -12.16
N GLY A 370 5.27 1.12 -12.75
CA GLY A 370 5.53 2.49 -13.14
C GLY A 370 5.97 3.42 -11.99
N ALA A 371 6.37 2.88 -10.84
CA ALA A 371 6.97 3.64 -9.75
C ALA A 371 8.40 3.13 -9.45
N VAL A 372 9.33 4.04 -9.16
CA VAL A 372 10.63 3.69 -8.57
C VAL A 372 10.41 3.56 -7.08
N ILE A 373 10.73 2.40 -6.58
CA ILE A 373 10.64 2.08 -5.17
C ILE A 373 12.06 2.09 -4.62
N ASP A 374 12.27 2.79 -3.52
CA ASP A 374 13.49 2.63 -2.74
C ASP A 374 13.53 1.15 -2.29
N PRO A 375 14.61 0.40 -2.58
CA PRO A 375 14.71 -0.99 -2.15
C PRO A 375 14.82 -1.16 -0.62
N VAL A 376 14.75 -0.07 0.13
CA VAL A 376 14.77 -0.06 1.60
C VAL A 376 13.36 0.12 2.15
N PHE A 377 12.71 -0.96 2.57
CA PHE A 377 11.36 -0.92 3.12
C PHE A 377 11.36 -0.78 4.64
N ILE A 378 10.79 0.30 5.15
CA ILE A 378 10.66 0.53 6.59
C ILE A 378 9.35 -0.12 7.07
N PRO A 379 9.39 -1.10 8.01
CA PRO A 379 8.20 -1.78 8.46
C PRO A 379 7.23 -0.83 9.17
N GLN A 380 5.94 -0.94 8.84
CA GLN A 380 4.87 -0.16 9.44
C GLN A 380 4.08 -1.00 10.45
N PHE A 381 3.89 -0.45 11.67
CA PHE A 381 3.15 -1.13 12.73
C PHE A 381 1.76 -0.49 12.90
N ARG A 382 0.78 -0.98 12.14
CA ARG A 382 -0.60 -0.52 12.21
C ARG A 382 -1.37 -1.31 13.26
N VAL A 383 -1.79 -0.65 14.35
CA VAL A 383 -2.48 -1.30 15.48
C VAL A 383 -3.71 -2.09 15.01
N VAL A 384 -4.48 -1.55 14.08
CA VAL A 384 -5.68 -2.23 13.54
C VAL A 384 -5.32 -3.58 12.91
N GLN A 385 -4.25 -3.64 12.12
CA GLN A 385 -3.82 -4.87 11.45
C GLN A 385 -3.20 -5.88 12.42
N LEU A 386 -2.47 -5.40 13.43
CA LEU A 386 -1.96 -6.25 14.51
C LEU A 386 -3.11 -6.91 15.28
N VAL A 387 -4.15 -6.14 15.62
CA VAL A 387 -5.37 -6.67 16.25
C VAL A 387 -6.08 -7.65 15.34
N GLN A 388 -6.23 -7.34 14.06
CA GLN A 388 -6.84 -8.26 13.08
C GLN A 388 -6.07 -9.58 12.98
N SER A 389 -4.73 -9.54 12.95
CA SER A 389 -3.89 -10.74 12.91
C SER A 389 -4.10 -11.63 14.12
N VAL A 390 -4.11 -11.05 15.32
CA VAL A 390 -4.36 -11.79 16.57
C VAL A 390 -5.78 -12.38 16.59
N VAL A 391 -6.78 -11.59 16.23
CA VAL A 391 -8.18 -12.04 16.17
C VAL A 391 -8.35 -13.17 15.16
N SER A 392 -7.74 -13.08 13.98
CA SER A 392 -7.78 -14.11 12.95
C SER A 392 -7.16 -15.42 13.45
N VAL A 393 -6.01 -15.37 14.12
CA VAL A 393 -5.37 -16.57 14.69
C VAL A 393 -6.22 -17.18 15.80
N VAL A 394 -6.87 -16.38 16.64
CA VAL A 394 -7.79 -16.90 17.68
C VAL A 394 -9.00 -17.58 17.03
N ILE A 395 -9.59 -16.98 16.01
CA ILE A 395 -10.72 -17.60 15.26
C ILE A 395 -10.28 -18.91 14.64
N ILE A 396 -9.13 -18.94 13.98
CA ILE A 396 -8.56 -20.17 13.39
C ILE A 396 -8.31 -21.22 14.48
N GLY A 397 -7.82 -20.82 15.65
CA GLY A 397 -7.62 -21.70 16.80
C GLY A 397 -8.92 -22.37 17.27
N ILE A 398 -10.00 -21.60 17.33
CA ILE A 398 -11.34 -22.12 17.66
C ILE A 398 -11.79 -23.11 16.59
N VAL A 399 -11.77 -22.73 15.32
CA VAL A 399 -12.23 -23.57 14.18
C VAL A 399 -11.40 -24.84 14.09
N ALA A 400 -10.07 -24.75 14.17
CA ALA A 400 -9.18 -25.90 14.14
C ALA A 400 -9.39 -26.87 15.31
N SER A 401 -9.82 -26.35 16.47
CA SER A 401 -10.12 -27.19 17.65
C SER A 401 -11.45 -27.95 17.56
N LEU A 402 -12.36 -27.57 16.64
CA LEU A 402 -13.67 -28.21 16.52
C LEU A 402 -13.57 -29.68 16.09
N TYR A 403 -12.67 -29.99 15.15
CA TYR A 403 -12.49 -31.39 14.70
C TYR A 403 -11.97 -32.30 15.82
N PRO A 404 -10.88 -31.97 16.55
CA PRO A 404 -10.47 -32.75 17.72
C PRO A 404 -11.53 -32.82 18.81
N ALA A 405 -12.27 -31.73 19.06
CA ALA A 405 -13.36 -31.71 20.03
C ALA A 405 -14.49 -32.66 19.64
N TRP A 406 -14.87 -32.69 18.38
CA TRP A 406 -15.87 -33.67 17.87
C TRP A 406 -15.35 -35.10 18.01
N ARG A 407 -14.09 -35.37 17.69
CA ARG A 407 -13.46 -36.70 17.88
C ARG A 407 -13.48 -37.13 19.34
N ALA A 408 -13.21 -36.24 20.28
CA ALA A 408 -13.27 -36.51 21.71
C ALA A 408 -14.67 -36.94 22.20
N THR A 409 -15.74 -36.48 21.55
CA THR A 409 -17.13 -36.89 21.89
C THR A 409 -17.48 -38.30 21.43
N ARG A 410 -16.74 -38.83 20.46
CA ARG A 410 -16.99 -40.16 19.87
C ARG A 410 -16.17 -41.29 20.51
N ILE A 411 -15.36 -40.99 21.52
CA ILE A 411 -14.59 -41.97 22.24
C ILE A 411 -15.56 -42.93 22.96
N ASP A 412 -15.46 -44.26 22.69
CA ASP A 412 -16.21 -45.28 23.41
C ASP A 412 -15.64 -45.48 24.82
N MET A 413 -16.52 -45.41 25.83
CA MET A 413 -16.11 -45.59 27.24
C MET A 413 -15.63 -47.00 27.54
N ALA A 414 -16.22 -48.03 26.90
CA ALA A 414 -15.82 -49.40 27.09
C ALA A 414 -14.44 -49.71 26.49
N GLU A 415 -14.18 -49.15 25.33
CA GLU A 415 -12.90 -49.29 24.62
C GLU A 415 -11.78 -48.50 25.27
N ALA A 416 -12.11 -47.30 25.77
CA ALA A 416 -11.17 -46.43 26.48
C ALA A 416 -10.64 -47.01 27.79
N MET A 417 -11.40 -47.91 28.44
CA MET A 417 -11.01 -48.60 29.65
C MET A 417 -10.29 -49.93 29.42
N LYS A 418 -10.34 -50.50 28.19
CA LYS A 418 -9.68 -51.74 27.80
C LYS A 418 -8.23 -51.57 27.31
N PHE A 419 -7.80 -50.34 27.06
CA PHE A 419 -6.41 -50.09 26.66
C PHE A 419 -5.47 -50.27 27.88
N GLU A 420 -5.03 -51.50 28.07
CA GLU A 420 -3.83 -51.82 28.88
C GLU A 420 -2.59 -51.58 28.04
N ALA A 421 -1.63 -50.91 28.64
CA ALA A 421 -0.26 -50.51 28.35
C ALA A 421 0.37 -50.94 27.02
#